data_615784c6444e399aec270e2256429514
#
_entry.id   615784c6444e399aec270e2256429514
#
_cell.length_a   1.000
_cell.length_b   1.000
_cell.length_c   1.000
_cell.angle_alpha   90.00
_cell.angle_beta   90.00
_cell.angle_gamma   90.00
#
_symmetry.space_group_name_H-M   'P 1'
#
loop_
_entity.id
_entity.type
_entity.pdbx_description
1 polymer ?
#
loop_
_entity_poly.entity_id
_entity_poly.type
_entity_poly.pdbx_seq_one_letter_code
_entity_poly.pdbx_strand_id
1 'polypeptide(L)'
;MAQSDFTNADELQITIAGQPFPHLLYHFVMVYSRWEHVGVVLGGESFTALAENLQQALWSLGGVPQNHRTDSLSAAFRNLTVDQREDMTQRYEAFVGHYGMDASRNNRGEAHENGSVESQNRHLKTAVDQALILRGSRDFACIEDYRRFIDMLIARRNKQRAGAIQVEQAHLKPLPQRRTTDFTEIVVPVTRTGGFLVKSIFYSAPSQLIGQRLRVHLYDDRLEAFLGSTLVVTHPRAHGRGDGHRVHVINYHHVIHALRRKPQALWSSIYRDSLFPRTEYVEAWKILQRDLPRRDACRRMVDLLFIAHEQACEVELAHLLAADLSAGQVPNPKALVSRLAPRHMSLPADIAVVHPALEGFDVLLGASA
;
A
#
# COMPACT_ATOMS: atom_id res chain seq x y z
N MET A 1 -0.47 6.49 30.24
CA MET A 1 -1.50 5.56 29.71
C MET A 1 -1.91 6.01 28.33
N ALA A 2 -2.01 5.08 27.38
CA ALA A 2 -2.52 5.33 26.04
C ALA A 2 -3.76 4.47 25.78
N GLN A 3 -4.59 4.92 24.85
CA GLN A 3 -5.76 4.20 24.33
C GLN A 3 -5.73 4.19 22.82
N SER A 4 -6.20 3.12 22.20
CA SER A 4 -6.40 3.08 20.76
C SER A 4 -7.66 2.31 20.38
N ASP A 5 -8.22 2.69 19.23
CA ASP A 5 -9.40 2.06 18.67
C ASP A 5 -9.45 2.23 17.15
N PHE A 6 -10.24 1.39 16.46
CA PHE A 6 -10.60 1.59 15.07
C PHE A 6 -11.97 2.26 14.99
N THR A 7 -12.10 3.20 14.08
CA THR A 7 -13.38 3.86 13.82
C THR A 7 -13.69 3.88 12.32
N ASN A 8 -14.93 3.60 11.97
CA ASN A 8 -15.39 3.66 10.58
C ASN A 8 -15.37 5.10 10.07
N ALA A 9 -14.84 5.30 8.87
CA ALA A 9 -14.69 6.60 8.21
C ALA A 9 -15.67 6.80 7.03
N ASP A 10 -16.62 5.88 6.79
CA ASP A 10 -17.54 5.94 5.64
C ASP A 10 -18.39 7.22 5.65
N GLU A 11 -18.75 7.73 6.84
CA GLU A 11 -19.49 8.98 6.98
C GLU A 11 -18.73 10.22 6.46
N LEU A 12 -17.38 10.15 6.34
CA LEU A 12 -16.58 11.22 5.77
C LEU A 12 -16.69 11.28 4.23
N GLN A 13 -17.25 10.25 3.59
CA GLN A 13 -17.51 10.19 2.14
C GLN A 13 -16.26 10.50 1.30
N ILE A 14 -15.12 9.94 1.70
CA ILE A 14 -13.85 10.10 0.96
C ILE A 14 -13.91 9.37 -0.36
N THR A 15 -13.38 10.03 -1.40
CA THR A 15 -13.15 9.40 -2.71
C THR A 15 -11.67 9.50 -3.09
N ILE A 16 -11.18 8.50 -3.82
CA ILE A 16 -9.83 8.49 -4.42
C ILE A 16 -10.01 8.40 -5.93
N ALA A 17 -9.52 9.40 -6.66
CA ALA A 17 -9.69 9.52 -8.10
C ALA A 17 -11.18 9.33 -8.52
N GLY A 18 -12.09 9.96 -7.80
CA GLY A 18 -13.54 9.90 -8.01
C GLY A 18 -14.22 8.59 -7.59
N GLN A 19 -13.50 7.62 -7.03
CA GLN A 19 -14.06 6.34 -6.57
C GLN A 19 -14.28 6.35 -5.06
N PRO A 20 -15.42 5.84 -4.55
CA PRO A 20 -15.66 5.71 -3.13
C PRO A 20 -14.54 4.92 -2.43
N PHE A 21 -14.10 5.43 -1.30
CA PHE A 21 -12.98 4.86 -0.54
C PHE A 21 -13.43 4.50 0.89
N PRO A 22 -14.10 3.34 1.07
CA PRO A 22 -14.47 2.85 2.39
C PRO A 22 -13.21 2.40 3.14
N HIS A 23 -13.02 2.90 4.37
CA HIS A 23 -11.86 2.59 5.19
C HIS A 23 -12.13 2.80 6.67
N LEU A 24 -11.21 2.32 7.51
CA LEU A 24 -11.18 2.64 8.93
C LEU A 24 -10.07 3.66 9.21
N LEU A 25 -10.23 4.39 10.30
CA LEU A 25 -9.16 5.14 10.93
C LEU A 25 -8.77 4.43 12.22
N TYR A 26 -7.48 4.10 12.36
CA TYR A 26 -6.90 3.74 13.63
C TYR A 26 -6.60 5.02 14.39
N HIS A 27 -7.09 5.14 15.62
CA HIS A 27 -6.92 6.31 16.44
C HIS A 27 -6.22 5.94 17.76
N PHE A 28 -5.00 6.43 17.94
CA PHE A 28 -4.21 6.30 19.17
C PHE A 28 -4.19 7.63 19.91
N VAL A 29 -4.44 7.61 21.21
CA VAL A 29 -4.49 8.83 22.04
C VAL A 29 -3.81 8.61 23.38
N MET A 30 -2.94 9.55 23.77
CA MET A 30 -2.41 9.65 25.13
C MET A 30 -3.48 10.24 26.06
N VAL A 31 -3.78 9.56 27.17
CA VAL A 31 -4.93 9.93 28.01
C VAL A 31 -4.75 11.30 28.68
N TYR A 32 -3.56 11.66 29.10
CA TYR A 32 -3.28 12.93 29.78
C TYR A 32 -3.11 14.08 28.80
N SER A 33 -2.14 13.99 27.89
CA SER A 33 -1.81 15.08 26.95
C SER A 33 -2.81 15.25 25.82
N ARG A 34 -3.62 14.23 25.57
CA ARG A 34 -4.48 14.14 24.37
C ARG A 34 -3.69 14.15 23.06
N TRP A 35 -2.37 13.91 23.14
CA TRP A 35 -1.58 13.68 21.93
C TRP A 35 -2.14 12.48 21.17
N GLU A 36 -2.26 12.62 19.86
CA GLU A 36 -2.92 11.61 19.04
C GLU A 36 -2.11 11.23 17.80
N HIS A 37 -2.29 10.01 17.35
CA HIS A 37 -1.84 9.51 16.06
C HIS A 37 -3.02 8.85 15.36
N VAL A 38 -3.12 9.05 14.03
CA VAL A 38 -4.19 8.48 13.22
C VAL A 38 -3.60 7.82 12.01
N GLY A 39 -3.97 6.56 11.78
CA GLY A 39 -3.57 5.80 10.60
C GLY A 39 -4.78 5.40 9.75
N VAL A 40 -4.60 5.40 8.43
CA VAL A 40 -5.62 4.94 7.47
C VAL A 40 -5.49 3.44 7.29
N VAL A 41 -6.55 2.69 7.56
CA VAL A 41 -6.59 1.23 7.57
C VAL A 41 -7.54 0.71 6.49
N LEU A 42 -7.07 -0.17 5.64
CA LEU A 42 -7.79 -0.67 4.46
C LEU A 42 -8.41 -2.06 4.68
N GLY A 43 -7.76 -2.89 5.47
CA GLY A 43 -8.06 -4.31 5.62
C GLY A 43 -9.06 -4.68 6.70
N GLY A 44 -9.63 -3.67 7.37
CA GLY A 44 -10.48 -3.88 8.54
C GLY A 44 -9.67 -4.13 9.82
N GLU A 45 -10.36 -4.36 10.92
CA GLU A 45 -9.76 -4.59 12.23
C GLU A 45 -8.98 -5.92 12.23
N SER A 46 -7.66 -5.82 12.27
CA SER A 46 -6.77 -6.97 12.29
C SER A 46 -5.56 -6.73 13.20
N PHE A 47 -4.93 -7.80 13.68
CA PHE A 47 -3.70 -7.67 14.46
C PHE A 47 -2.60 -6.96 13.66
N THR A 48 -2.47 -7.25 12.37
CA THR A 48 -1.48 -6.60 11.49
C THR A 48 -1.71 -5.09 11.43
N ALA A 49 -2.96 -4.65 11.21
CA ALA A 49 -3.31 -3.23 11.20
C ALA A 49 -3.07 -2.57 12.57
N LEU A 50 -3.41 -3.25 13.67
CA LEU A 50 -3.15 -2.77 15.02
C LEU A 50 -1.64 -2.61 15.27
N ALA A 51 -0.86 -3.65 15.01
CA ALA A 51 0.58 -3.67 15.28
C ALA A 51 1.33 -2.62 14.44
N GLU A 52 1.01 -2.50 13.16
CA GLU A 52 1.60 -1.51 12.26
C GLU A 52 1.32 -0.08 12.75
N ASN A 53 0.05 0.25 12.98
CA ASN A 53 -0.35 1.60 13.39
C ASN A 53 0.10 1.95 14.81
N LEU A 54 0.06 0.99 15.75
CA LEU A 54 0.56 1.22 17.10
C LEU A 54 2.07 1.48 17.11
N GLN A 55 2.84 0.73 16.33
CA GLN A 55 4.27 1.01 16.16
C GLN A 55 4.52 2.39 15.58
N GLN A 56 3.77 2.79 14.53
CA GLN A 56 3.87 4.14 13.96
C GLN A 56 3.58 5.21 15.02
N ALA A 57 2.54 5.01 15.83
CA ALA A 57 2.19 5.92 16.92
C ALA A 57 3.31 6.06 17.94
N LEU A 58 3.87 4.94 18.44
CA LEU A 58 4.95 4.94 19.42
C LEU A 58 6.21 5.62 18.90
N TRP A 59 6.59 5.35 17.65
CA TRP A 59 7.78 5.97 17.05
C TRP A 59 7.56 7.45 16.74
N SER A 60 6.35 7.87 16.37
CA SER A 60 6.00 9.29 16.22
C SER A 60 5.94 10.04 17.55
N LEU A 61 5.51 9.36 18.63
CA LEU A 61 5.49 9.87 19.99
C LEU A 61 6.91 10.04 20.56
N GLY A 62 7.86 9.23 20.09
CA GLY A 62 9.23 9.20 20.59
C GLY A 62 9.42 8.43 21.89
N GLY A 63 8.48 7.57 22.28
CA GLY A 63 8.55 6.79 23.51
C GLY A 63 7.37 5.85 23.69
N VAL A 64 7.41 5.04 24.74
CA VAL A 64 6.44 3.98 25.00
C VAL A 64 5.66 4.28 26.28
N PRO A 65 4.32 4.35 26.26
CA PRO A 65 3.50 4.51 27.45
C PRO A 65 3.61 3.26 28.34
N GLN A 66 3.45 3.43 29.65
CA GLN A 66 3.47 2.30 30.58
C GLN A 66 2.33 1.31 30.27
N ASN A 67 1.12 1.83 30.05
CA ASN A 67 -0.06 1.03 29.80
C ASN A 67 -0.69 1.41 28.45
N HIS A 68 -1.07 0.39 27.69
CA HIS A 68 -1.85 0.53 26.47
C HIS A 68 -3.18 -0.22 26.60
N ARG A 69 -4.30 0.47 26.28
CA ARG A 69 -5.63 -0.09 26.28
C ARG A 69 -6.21 -0.07 24.88
N THR A 70 -6.76 -1.18 24.43
CA THR A 70 -7.48 -1.27 23.16
C THR A 70 -8.73 -2.14 23.32
N ASP A 71 -9.83 -1.71 22.68
CA ASP A 71 -11.07 -2.50 22.56
C ASP A 71 -11.09 -3.31 21.25
N SER A 72 -10.22 -2.94 20.32
CA SER A 72 -10.19 -3.45 18.94
C SER A 72 -9.92 -4.95 18.83
N LEU A 73 -9.26 -5.57 19.84
CA LEU A 73 -9.06 -7.01 19.85
C LEU A 73 -10.38 -7.78 19.98
N SER A 74 -11.38 -7.22 20.70
CA SER A 74 -12.67 -7.86 20.89
C SER A 74 -13.48 -7.97 19.60
N ALA A 75 -13.40 -6.98 18.72
CA ALA A 75 -14.07 -6.99 17.41
C ALA A 75 -13.36 -7.94 16.42
N ALA A 76 -12.03 -7.91 16.38
CA ALA A 76 -11.23 -8.82 15.57
C ALA A 76 -11.43 -10.30 15.95
N PHE A 77 -11.78 -10.59 17.21
CA PHE A 77 -12.04 -11.95 17.69
C PHE A 77 -13.41 -12.53 17.31
N ARG A 78 -14.39 -11.72 16.90
CA ARG A 78 -15.79 -12.18 16.74
C ARG A 78 -15.95 -13.32 15.75
N ASN A 79 -15.19 -13.34 14.68
CA ASN A 79 -15.29 -14.31 13.58
C ASN A 79 -14.15 -15.35 13.56
N LEU A 80 -13.32 -15.42 14.60
CA LEU A 80 -12.20 -16.34 14.67
C LEU A 80 -12.56 -17.63 15.43
N THR A 81 -11.95 -18.73 15.04
CA THR A 81 -11.96 -19.99 15.81
C THR A 81 -11.21 -19.83 17.13
N VAL A 82 -11.39 -20.76 18.06
CA VAL A 82 -10.73 -20.74 19.38
C VAL A 82 -9.21 -20.65 19.22
N ASP A 83 -8.62 -21.50 18.38
CA ASP A 83 -7.18 -21.55 18.12
C ASP A 83 -6.64 -20.24 17.53
N GLN A 84 -7.40 -19.64 16.60
CA GLN A 84 -7.02 -18.36 16.01
C GLN A 84 -7.09 -17.18 17.00
N ARG A 85 -8.00 -17.23 17.96
CA ARG A 85 -8.08 -16.25 19.05
C ARG A 85 -6.89 -16.37 20.01
N GLU A 86 -6.48 -17.59 20.29
CA GLU A 86 -5.35 -17.88 21.16
C GLU A 86 -4.03 -17.41 20.54
N ASP A 87 -3.81 -17.71 19.24
CA ASP A 87 -2.67 -17.21 18.47
C ASP A 87 -2.60 -15.69 18.44
N MET A 88 -3.75 -15.02 18.21
CA MET A 88 -3.82 -13.56 18.15
C MET A 88 -3.56 -12.91 19.53
N THR A 89 -4.00 -13.56 20.61
CA THR A 89 -3.71 -13.11 21.98
C THR A 89 -2.21 -13.23 22.26
N GLN A 90 -1.59 -14.36 21.97
CA GLN A 90 -0.15 -14.57 22.15
C GLN A 90 0.68 -13.57 21.34
N ARG A 91 0.30 -13.30 20.10
CA ARG A 91 0.96 -12.30 19.24
C ARG A 91 0.86 -10.90 19.83
N TYR A 92 -0.31 -10.51 20.36
CA TYR A 92 -0.48 -9.22 21.02
C TYR A 92 0.34 -9.12 22.31
N GLU A 93 0.35 -10.16 23.12
CA GLU A 93 1.16 -10.21 24.36
C GLU A 93 2.66 -10.13 24.05
N ALA A 94 3.11 -10.85 23.02
CA ALA A 94 4.50 -10.76 22.54
C ALA A 94 4.85 -9.36 22.04
N PHE A 95 3.91 -8.71 21.33
CA PHE A 95 4.07 -7.35 20.84
C PHE A 95 4.18 -6.35 22.00
N VAL A 96 3.26 -6.40 22.96
CA VAL A 96 3.25 -5.52 24.14
C VAL A 96 4.50 -5.73 24.97
N GLY A 97 4.92 -7.01 25.16
CA GLY A 97 6.14 -7.39 25.85
C GLY A 97 7.41 -6.85 25.19
N HIS A 98 7.48 -6.86 23.85
CA HIS A 98 8.60 -6.27 23.09
C HIS A 98 8.77 -4.78 23.38
N TYR A 99 7.68 -4.05 23.53
CA TYR A 99 7.68 -2.62 23.88
C TYR A 99 7.74 -2.37 25.39
N GLY A 100 7.64 -3.41 26.19
CA GLY A 100 7.62 -3.30 27.66
C GLY A 100 6.40 -2.54 28.19
N MET A 101 5.27 -2.61 27.47
CA MET A 101 3.99 -2.06 27.91
C MET A 101 3.21 -3.09 28.73
N ASP A 102 2.31 -2.59 29.59
CA ASP A 102 1.29 -3.41 30.22
C ASP A 102 0.00 -3.35 29.39
N ALA A 103 -0.47 -4.51 28.93
CA ALA A 103 -1.74 -4.60 28.23
C ALA A 103 -2.89 -4.50 29.23
N SER A 104 -3.77 -3.51 29.06
CA SER A 104 -5.04 -3.49 29.78
C SER A 104 -6.17 -3.74 28.81
N ARG A 105 -7.13 -4.62 29.21
CA ARG A 105 -8.37 -4.86 28.48
C ARG A 105 -9.48 -4.10 29.17
N ASN A 106 -10.46 -3.63 28.40
CA ASN A 106 -11.67 -3.08 28.98
C ASN A 106 -12.40 -4.18 29.79
N ASN A 107 -12.70 -3.91 31.03
CA ASN A 107 -13.56 -4.78 31.83
C ASN A 107 -14.95 -4.78 31.21
N ARG A 108 -15.47 -5.98 30.86
CA ARG A 108 -16.86 -6.13 30.42
C ARG A 108 -17.79 -5.63 31.53
N GLY A 109 -18.46 -4.49 31.30
CA GLY A 109 -19.48 -3.95 32.20
C GLY A 109 -19.23 -2.53 32.72
N GLU A 110 -18.07 -1.93 32.54
CA GLU A 110 -17.83 -0.53 32.94
C GLU A 110 -18.07 0.43 31.77
N ALA A 111 -19.32 0.89 31.65
CA ALA A 111 -19.78 1.81 30.59
C ALA A 111 -19.01 3.15 30.57
N HIS A 112 -18.41 3.57 31.67
CA HIS A 112 -17.64 4.82 31.77
C HIS A 112 -16.29 4.78 31.05
N GLU A 113 -15.71 3.61 30.84
CA GLU A 113 -14.42 3.46 30.18
C GLU A 113 -14.53 3.56 28.66
N ASN A 114 -15.63 3.08 28.07
CA ASN A 114 -15.89 3.14 26.61
C ASN A 114 -16.32 4.53 26.15
N GLY A 115 -17.05 5.30 26.97
CA GLY A 115 -17.54 6.64 26.62
C GLY A 115 -16.42 7.66 26.32
N SER A 116 -15.22 7.46 26.87
CA SER A 116 -14.07 8.33 26.60
C SER A 116 -13.51 8.13 25.19
N VAL A 117 -13.38 6.88 24.75
CA VAL A 117 -12.81 6.55 23.40
C VAL A 117 -13.80 6.90 22.29
N GLU A 118 -15.09 6.58 22.48
CA GLU A 118 -16.15 6.95 21.53
C GLU A 118 -16.25 8.46 21.34
N SER A 119 -16.17 9.23 22.45
CA SER A 119 -16.14 10.69 22.40
C SER A 119 -14.93 11.22 21.62
N GLN A 120 -13.75 10.63 21.80
CA GLN A 120 -12.54 11.03 21.10
C GLN A 120 -12.64 10.73 19.60
N ASN A 121 -13.15 9.57 19.22
CA ASN A 121 -13.38 9.20 17.82
C ASN A 121 -14.39 10.15 17.15
N ARG A 122 -15.45 10.56 17.85
CA ARG A 122 -16.39 11.56 17.35
C ARG A 122 -15.71 12.92 17.14
N HIS A 123 -14.89 13.38 18.08
CA HIS A 123 -14.14 14.63 17.95
C HIS A 123 -13.13 14.58 16.80
N LEU A 124 -12.46 13.44 16.60
CA LEU A 124 -11.57 13.24 15.46
C LEU A 124 -12.34 13.38 14.15
N LYS A 125 -13.43 12.62 13.98
CA LYS A 125 -14.25 12.64 12.75
C LYS A 125 -14.81 14.02 12.46
N THR A 126 -15.30 14.72 13.47
CA THR A 126 -15.73 16.13 13.32
C THR A 126 -14.61 17.04 12.85
N ALA A 127 -13.39 16.88 13.39
CA ALA A 127 -12.24 17.70 12.98
C ALA A 127 -11.80 17.39 11.54
N VAL A 128 -11.83 16.10 11.14
CA VAL A 128 -11.54 15.70 9.76
C VAL A 128 -12.59 16.28 8.81
N ASP A 129 -13.87 16.17 9.15
CA ASP A 129 -14.97 16.69 8.33
C ASP A 129 -14.86 18.21 8.12
N GLN A 130 -14.62 18.96 9.21
CA GLN A 130 -14.39 20.41 9.13
C GLN A 130 -13.18 20.76 8.24
N ALA A 131 -12.08 20.01 8.35
CA ALA A 131 -10.92 20.21 7.51
C ALA A 131 -11.18 19.91 6.03
N LEU A 132 -12.02 18.90 5.74
CA LEU A 132 -12.48 18.58 4.39
C LEU A 132 -13.37 19.69 3.80
N ILE A 133 -14.26 20.26 4.60
CA ILE A 133 -15.08 21.40 4.19
C ILE A 133 -14.19 22.60 3.84
N LEU A 134 -13.18 22.91 4.67
CA LEU A 134 -12.23 23.98 4.40
C LEU A 134 -11.37 23.72 3.15
N ARG A 135 -11.06 22.46 2.87
CA ARG A 135 -10.36 22.04 1.66
C ARG A 135 -11.23 22.20 0.40
N GLY A 136 -12.56 22.19 0.54
CA GLY A 136 -13.52 22.31 -0.55
C GLY A 136 -13.70 21.05 -1.40
N SER A 137 -13.09 19.92 -1.03
CA SER A 137 -13.22 18.66 -1.74
C SER A 137 -12.97 17.47 -0.82
N ARG A 138 -13.70 16.37 -1.04
CA ARG A 138 -13.52 15.06 -0.40
C ARG A 138 -12.79 14.07 -1.31
N ASP A 139 -12.45 14.47 -2.54
CA ASP A 139 -11.70 13.68 -3.49
C ASP A 139 -10.20 13.92 -3.39
N PHE A 140 -9.42 12.85 -3.44
CA PHE A 140 -7.96 12.89 -3.44
C PHE A 140 -7.44 12.16 -4.69
N ALA A 141 -6.31 12.60 -5.22
CA ALA A 141 -5.72 11.97 -6.40
C ALA A 141 -5.21 10.54 -6.11
N CYS A 142 -4.68 10.31 -4.92
CA CYS A 142 -4.21 9.00 -4.45
C CYS A 142 -4.36 8.88 -2.92
N ILE A 143 -4.16 7.66 -2.42
CA ILE A 143 -4.25 7.36 -0.97
C ILE A 143 -3.18 8.12 -0.18
N GLU A 144 -2.00 8.31 -0.74
CA GLU A 144 -0.89 9.02 -0.11
C GLU A 144 -1.21 10.49 0.13
N ASP A 145 -1.99 11.12 -0.76
CA ASP A 145 -2.47 12.49 -0.58
C ASP A 145 -3.47 12.58 0.57
N TYR A 146 -4.35 11.59 0.71
CA TYR A 146 -5.27 11.50 1.83
C TYR A 146 -4.54 11.26 3.15
N ARG A 147 -3.57 10.34 3.18
CA ARG A 147 -2.72 10.09 4.35
C ARG A 147 -2.00 11.37 4.78
N ARG A 148 -1.36 12.07 3.85
CA ARG A 148 -0.70 13.36 4.14
C ARG A 148 -1.67 14.42 4.69
N PHE A 149 -2.88 14.46 4.17
CA PHE A 149 -3.91 15.36 4.69
C PHE A 149 -4.25 15.05 6.16
N ILE A 150 -4.45 13.78 6.50
CA ILE A 150 -4.67 13.33 7.88
C ILE A 150 -3.46 13.69 8.76
N ASP A 151 -2.24 13.36 8.32
CA ASP A 151 -1.01 13.65 9.07
C ASP A 151 -0.85 15.16 9.37
N MET A 152 -1.10 16.02 8.40
CA MET A 152 -1.06 17.49 8.58
C MET A 152 -2.09 17.97 9.59
N LEU A 153 -3.31 17.43 9.54
CA LEU A 153 -4.37 17.77 10.49
C LEU A 153 -3.97 17.38 11.92
N ILE A 154 -3.48 16.15 12.09
CA ILE A 154 -3.07 15.61 13.39
C ILE A 154 -1.86 16.35 13.94
N ALA A 155 -0.87 16.65 13.12
CA ALA A 155 0.28 17.46 13.50
C ALA A 155 -0.13 18.85 14.02
N ARG A 156 -1.10 19.52 13.34
CA ARG A 156 -1.65 20.80 13.79
C ARG A 156 -2.35 20.69 15.14
N ARG A 157 -3.13 19.63 15.37
CA ARG A 157 -3.83 19.37 16.64
C ARG A 157 -2.84 19.09 17.77
N ASN A 158 -1.82 18.28 17.51
CA ASN A 158 -0.78 17.93 18.48
C ASN A 158 0.07 19.15 18.85
N LYS A 159 0.32 20.07 17.92
CA LYS A 159 1.03 21.33 18.22
C LYS A 159 0.36 22.15 19.32
N GLN A 160 -0.97 22.13 19.40
CA GLN A 160 -1.73 22.83 20.45
C GLN A 160 -1.57 22.15 21.83
N ARG A 161 -1.09 20.91 21.86
CA ARG A 161 -0.91 20.09 23.08
C ARG A 161 0.55 19.98 23.52
N ALA A 162 1.44 20.76 22.89
CA ALA A 162 2.89 20.67 23.09
C ALA A 162 3.33 20.75 24.58
N GLY A 163 2.71 21.62 25.37
CA GLY A 163 3.02 21.72 26.80
C GLY A 163 2.65 20.48 27.61
N ALA A 164 1.48 19.90 27.36
CA ALA A 164 1.02 18.71 28.06
C ALA A 164 1.83 17.47 27.67
N ILE A 165 2.20 17.33 26.40
CA ILE A 165 3.00 16.18 25.95
C ILE A 165 4.42 16.23 26.48
N GLN A 166 5.03 17.40 26.66
CA GLN A 166 6.36 17.52 27.30
C GLN A 166 6.38 16.95 28.72
N VAL A 167 5.32 17.19 29.50
CA VAL A 167 5.20 16.61 30.85
C VAL A 167 5.07 15.10 30.77
N GLU A 168 4.28 14.59 29.85
CA GLU A 168 4.02 13.17 29.71
C GLU A 168 5.23 12.41 29.13
N GLN A 169 6.01 13.04 28.26
CA GLN A 169 7.23 12.47 27.66
C GLN A 169 8.27 12.06 28.72
N ALA A 170 8.36 12.82 29.82
CA ALA A 170 9.28 12.47 30.92
C ALA A 170 8.94 11.13 31.60
N HIS A 171 7.74 10.62 31.42
CA HIS A 171 7.25 9.36 31.99
C HIS A 171 7.15 8.20 30.97
N LEU A 172 7.54 8.43 29.72
CA LEU A 172 7.57 7.40 28.70
C LEU A 172 8.80 6.51 28.89
N LYS A 173 8.63 5.22 28.61
CA LYS A 173 9.75 4.29 28.48
C LYS A 173 10.49 4.55 27.17
N PRO A 174 11.78 4.23 27.06
CA PRO A 174 12.52 4.34 25.82
C PRO A 174 11.96 3.37 24.76
N LEU A 175 12.05 3.75 23.48
CA LEU A 175 11.75 2.87 22.37
C LEU A 175 12.77 1.72 22.30
N PRO A 176 12.37 0.52 21.88
CA PRO A 176 13.29 -0.57 21.59
C PRO A 176 14.21 -0.20 20.42
N GLN A 177 15.35 -0.88 20.29
CA GLN A 177 16.31 -0.62 19.20
C GLN A 177 15.73 -0.87 17.80
N ARG A 178 14.73 -1.74 17.69
CA ARG A 178 14.08 -2.11 16.42
C ARG A 178 12.59 -2.29 16.62
N ARG A 179 11.84 -2.07 15.52
CA ARG A 179 10.43 -2.45 15.45
C ARG A 179 10.29 -3.97 15.48
N THR A 180 9.18 -4.45 15.99
CA THR A 180 8.81 -5.86 15.86
C THR A 180 8.15 -6.14 14.50
N THR A 181 7.92 -7.40 14.22
CA THR A 181 7.26 -7.89 13.01
C THR A 181 5.78 -7.51 13.01
N ASP A 182 5.35 -6.77 12.02
CA ASP A 182 3.98 -6.28 11.83
C ASP A 182 3.31 -6.86 10.57
N PHE A 183 3.79 -8.01 10.10
CA PHE A 183 3.27 -8.71 8.93
C PHE A 183 2.91 -10.17 9.25
N THR A 184 2.10 -10.76 8.40
CA THR A 184 1.88 -12.21 8.39
C THR A 184 2.74 -12.83 7.30
N GLU A 185 3.55 -13.84 7.63
CA GLU A 185 4.36 -14.55 6.65
C GLU A 185 3.60 -15.73 6.07
N ILE A 186 3.62 -15.87 4.75
CA ILE A 186 2.99 -16.95 4.00
C ILE A 186 3.94 -17.41 2.90
N VAL A 187 4.06 -18.72 2.69
CA VAL A 187 4.84 -19.26 1.57
C VAL A 187 3.90 -19.74 0.47
N VAL A 188 4.04 -19.19 -0.74
CA VAL A 188 3.16 -19.46 -1.88
C VAL A 188 3.95 -19.87 -3.13
N PRO A 189 3.42 -20.78 -3.97
CA PRO A 189 4.02 -21.08 -5.26
C PRO A 189 3.60 -20.05 -6.32
N VAL A 190 4.52 -19.70 -7.22
CA VAL A 190 4.18 -18.96 -8.44
C VAL A 190 3.65 -19.93 -9.49
N THR A 191 2.42 -19.75 -9.88
CA THR A 191 1.71 -20.62 -10.81
C THR A 191 2.12 -20.38 -12.26
N ARG A 192 1.75 -21.30 -13.16
CA ARG A 192 1.98 -21.20 -14.61
C ARG A 192 1.29 -20.00 -15.25
N THR A 193 0.32 -19.40 -14.56
CA THR A 193 -0.38 -18.17 -15.00
C THR A 193 0.39 -16.88 -14.70
N GLY A 194 1.60 -16.97 -14.15
CA GLY A 194 2.47 -15.82 -13.90
C GLY A 194 2.10 -15.05 -12.64
N GLY A 195 1.66 -15.73 -11.59
CA GLY A 195 1.35 -15.11 -10.30
C GLY A 195 1.06 -16.13 -9.21
N PHE A 196 0.66 -15.64 -8.05
CA PHE A 196 0.39 -16.43 -6.85
C PHE A 196 -0.88 -15.96 -6.15
N LEU A 197 -1.44 -16.83 -5.30
CA LEU A 197 -2.66 -16.56 -4.54
C LEU A 197 -2.34 -16.28 -3.08
N VAL A 198 -2.89 -15.19 -2.55
CA VAL A 198 -2.90 -14.86 -1.12
C VAL A 198 -4.32 -14.52 -0.72
N LYS A 199 -4.88 -15.23 0.25
CA LYS A 199 -6.27 -15.02 0.73
C LYS A 199 -7.30 -14.92 -0.41
N SER A 200 -7.24 -15.86 -1.37
CA SER A 200 -8.11 -15.93 -2.55
C SER A 200 -7.96 -14.78 -3.56
N ILE A 201 -6.99 -13.89 -3.39
CA ILE A 201 -6.66 -12.82 -4.32
C ILE A 201 -5.45 -13.22 -5.13
N PHE A 202 -5.52 -13.03 -6.44
CA PHE A 202 -4.42 -13.32 -7.34
C PHE A 202 -3.53 -12.09 -7.54
N TYR A 203 -2.23 -12.27 -7.33
CA TYR A 203 -1.19 -11.24 -7.52
C TYR A 203 -0.23 -11.67 -8.61
N SER A 204 0.08 -10.79 -9.56
CA SER A 204 1.04 -11.11 -10.62
C SER A 204 2.47 -11.15 -10.09
N ALA A 205 3.31 -11.97 -10.71
CA ALA A 205 4.74 -12.02 -10.45
C ALA A 205 5.51 -12.01 -11.78
N PRO A 206 6.78 -11.56 -11.79
CA PRO A 206 7.64 -11.69 -12.96
C PRO A 206 7.62 -13.11 -13.50
N SER A 207 7.40 -13.27 -14.81
CA SER A 207 7.25 -14.59 -15.46
C SER A 207 8.45 -15.50 -15.27
N GLN A 208 9.62 -14.95 -14.97
CA GLN A 208 10.85 -15.67 -14.64
C GLN A 208 10.75 -16.48 -13.34
N LEU A 209 9.82 -16.10 -12.44
CA LEU A 209 9.61 -16.74 -11.14
C LEU A 209 8.60 -17.90 -11.19
N ILE A 210 8.05 -18.23 -12.37
CA ILE A 210 7.11 -19.36 -12.51
C ILE A 210 7.75 -20.64 -12.00
N GLY A 211 7.04 -21.36 -11.11
CA GLY A 211 7.52 -22.59 -10.49
C GLY A 211 8.33 -22.39 -9.20
N GLN A 212 8.71 -21.13 -8.87
CA GLN A 212 9.39 -20.82 -7.62
C GLN A 212 8.40 -20.71 -6.46
N ARG A 213 8.88 -20.84 -5.24
CA ARG A 213 8.13 -20.57 -4.02
C ARG A 213 8.60 -19.24 -3.45
N LEU A 214 7.67 -18.32 -3.21
CA LEU A 214 7.93 -17.02 -2.63
C LEU A 214 7.49 -16.97 -1.17
N ARG A 215 8.30 -16.35 -0.35
CA ARG A 215 7.94 -15.96 1.01
C ARG A 215 7.29 -14.58 0.94
N VAL A 216 6.03 -14.49 1.34
CA VAL A 216 5.23 -13.26 1.26
C VAL A 216 5.01 -12.70 2.65
N HIS A 217 5.42 -11.47 2.85
CA HIS A 217 5.07 -10.66 4.01
C HIS A 217 3.80 -9.86 3.69
N LEU A 218 2.75 -10.14 4.41
CA LEU A 218 1.44 -9.53 4.20
C LEU A 218 1.18 -8.47 5.28
N TYR A 219 1.22 -7.21 4.88
CA TYR A 219 0.90 -6.03 5.69
C TYR A 219 -0.59 -5.67 5.56
N ASP A 220 -1.02 -4.56 6.14
CA ASP A 220 -2.40 -4.08 6.00
C ASP A 220 -2.66 -3.49 4.61
N ASP A 221 -1.75 -2.70 4.09
CA ASP A 221 -1.90 -1.95 2.83
C ASP A 221 -1.13 -2.55 1.64
N ARG A 222 -0.17 -3.43 1.88
CA ARG A 222 0.70 -4.00 0.85
C ARG A 222 1.08 -5.44 1.14
N LEU A 223 1.64 -6.08 0.16
CA LEU A 223 2.40 -7.32 0.31
C LEU A 223 3.76 -7.20 -0.36
N GLU A 224 4.73 -7.85 0.23
CA GLU A 224 6.10 -7.95 -0.25
C GLU A 224 6.47 -9.41 -0.41
N ALA A 225 6.91 -9.80 -1.60
CA ALA A 225 7.27 -11.18 -1.89
C ALA A 225 8.78 -11.31 -2.12
N PHE A 226 9.37 -12.32 -1.48
CA PHE A 226 10.80 -12.57 -1.45
C PHE A 226 11.12 -13.93 -2.06
N LEU A 227 12.20 -13.97 -2.85
CA LEU A 227 12.88 -15.19 -3.25
C LEU A 227 14.17 -15.31 -2.42
N GLY A 228 14.19 -16.23 -1.47
CA GLY A 228 15.23 -16.24 -0.43
C GLY A 228 15.17 -14.97 0.43
N SER A 229 16.23 -14.17 0.41
CA SER A 229 16.31 -12.85 1.09
C SER A 229 16.02 -11.67 0.18
N THR A 230 15.87 -11.89 -1.13
CA THR A 230 15.72 -10.81 -2.12
C THR A 230 14.24 -10.47 -2.31
N LEU A 231 13.89 -9.20 -2.12
CA LEU A 231 12.58 -8.66 -2.46
C LEU A 231 12.42 -8.65 -3.98
N VAL A 232 11.41 -9.37 -4.48
CA VAL A 232 11.18 -9.52 -5.94
C VAL A 232 9.88 -8.91 -6.41
N VAL A 233 8.89 -8.73 -5.52
CA VAL A 233 7.59 -8.16 -5.86
C VAL A 233 7.05 -7.36 -4.68
N THR A 234 6.52 -6.17 -4.99
CA THR A 234 5.67 -5.40 -4.08
C THR A 234 4.35 -5.10 -4.78
N HIS A 235 3.23 -5.36 -4.11
CA HIS A 235 1.90 -5.01 -4.57
C HIS A 235 1.11 -4.29 -3.49
N PRO A 236 0.20 -3.38 -3.85
CA PRO A 236 -0.83 -2.93 -2.94
C PRO A 236 -1.70 -4.15 -2.54
N ARG A 237 -2.06 -4.23 -1.28
CA ARG A 237 -2.94 -5.29 -0.81
C ARG A 237 -4.37 -4.99 -1.24
N ALA A 238 -4.96 -5.91 -1.97
CA ALA A 238 -6.40 -5.87 -2.23
C ALA A 238 -7.15 -6.62 -1.12
N HIS A 239 -8.38 -6.20 -0.90
CA HIS A 239 -9.30 -6.81 0.05
C HIS A 239 -10.51 -7.35 -0.71
N GLY A 240 -10.93 -8.58 -0.40
CA GLY A 240 -12.09 -9.19 -1.06
C GLY A 240 -13.37 -8.45 -0.71
N ARG A 241 -14.19 -8.14 -1.71
CA ARG A 241 -15.47 -7.41 -1.52
C ARG A 241 -16.61 -8.30 -1.00
N GLY A 242 -16.38 -9.59 -0.76
CA GLY A 242 -17.42 -10.51 -0.27
C GLY A 242 -18.50 -10.89 -1.31
N ASP A 243 -18.42 -10.36 -2.53
CA ASP A 243 -19.40 -10.56 -3.60
C ASP A 243 -19.10 -11.77 -4.51
N GLY A 244 -18.12 -12.60 -4.12
CA GLY A 244 -17.70 -13.79 -4.87
C GLY A 244 -16.85 -13.50 -6.13
N HIS A 245 -16.63 -12.23 -6.49
CA HIS A 245 -15.75 -11.88 -7.59
C HIS A 245 -14.29 -12.09 -7.22
N ARG A 246 -13.55 -12.76 -8.12
CA ARG A 246 -12.11 -12.95 -7.95
C ARG A 246 -11.38 -11.63 -8.20
N VAL A 247 -10.78 -11.08 -7.17
CA VAL A 247 -9.95 -9.89 -7.29
C VAL A 247 -8.57 -10.27 -7.82
N HIS A 248 -8.10 -9.52 -8.81
CA HIS A 248 -6.76 -9.69 -9.39
C HIS A 248 -5.98 -8.37 -9.24
N VAL A 249 -4.77 -8.45 -8.71
CA VAL A 249 -3.83 -7.33 -8.65
C VAL A 249 -2.72 -7.63 -9.64
N ILE A 250 -2.77 -6.96 -10.77
CA ILE A 250 -1.90 -7.25 -11.91
C ILE A 250 -1.01 -6.03 -12.19
N ASN A 251 0.28 -6.28 -12.21
CA ASN A 251 1.25 -5.38 -12.78
C ASN A 251 1.62 -5.91 -14.17
N TYR A 252 1.24 -5.23 -15.24
CA TYR A 252 1.47 -5.70 -16.62
C TYR A 252 2.97 -5.83 -16.95
N HIS A 253 3.85 -5.08 -16.28
CA HIS A 253 5.30 -5.20 -16.43
C HIS A 253 5.81 -6.62 -16.13
N HIS A 254 5.13 -7.37 -15.28
CA HIS A 254 5.50 -8.75 -14.94
C HIS A 254 5.30 -9.73 -16.10
N VAL A 255 4.34 -9.44 -16.99
CA VAL A 255 3.89 -10.38 -18.03
C VAL A 255 4.11 -9.87 -19.45
N ILE A 256 4.52 -8.62 -19.63
CA ILE A 256 4.60 -7.98 -20.95
C ILE A 256 5.54 -8.70 -21.93
N HIS A 257 6.70 -9.15 -21.47
CA HIS A 257 7.65 -9.90 -22.31
C HIS A 257 7.10 -11.27 -22.74
N ALA A 258 6.33 -11.94 -21.88
CA ALA A 258 5.65 -13.19 -22.21
C ALA A 258 4.50 -12.94 -23.21
N LEU A 259 3.71 -11.88 -23.02
CA LEU A 259 2.66 -11.48 -23.96
C LEU A 259 3.23 -11.07 -25.32
N ARG A 260 4.37 -10.40 -25.38
CA ARG A 260 5.02 -10.05 -26.64
C ARG A 260 5.39 -11.28 -27.47
N ARG A 261 5.81 -12.36 -26.83
CA ARG A 261 6.11 -13.64 -27.50
C ARG A 261 4.83 -14.35 -27.98
N LYS A 262 3.71 -14.21 -27.26
CA LYS A 262 2.43 -14.83 -27.56
C LYS A 262 1.26 -13.85 -27.40
N PRO A 263 1.11 -12.86 -28.29
CA PRO A 263 0.11 -11.78 -28.13
C PRO A 263 -1.34 -12.31 -28.02
N GLN A 264 -1.65 -13.40 -28.66
CA GLN A 264 -3.00 -14.00 -28.62
C GLN A 264 -3.38 -14.51 -27.22
N ALA A 265 -2.41 -14.72 -26.31
CA ALA A 265 -2.70 -15.10 -24.92
C ALA A 265 -3.48 -14.01 -24.17
N LEU A 266 -3.36 -12.74 -24.58
CA LEU A 266 -4.13 -11.64 -24.03
C LEU A 266 -5.65 -11.89 -24.12
N TRP A 267 -6.13 -12.45 -25.25
CA TRP A 267 -7.56 -12.68 -25.47
C TRP A 267 -8.19 -13.61 -24.45
N SER A 268 -7.50 -14.67 -24.09
CA SER A 268 -7.97 -15.71 -23.18
C SER A 268 -7.46 -15.57 -21.74
N SER A 269 -6.77 -14.46 -21.46
CA SER A 269 -6.28 -14.19 -20.10
C SER A 269 -7.43 -13.99 -19.12
N ILE A 270 -7.43 -14.71 -18.01
CA ILE A 270 -8.43 -14.62 -16.95
C ILE A 270 -8.36 -13.29 -16.18
N TYR A 271 -7.24 -12.58 -16.25
CA TYR A 271 -6.99 -11.30 -15.59
C TYR A 271 -6.83 -10.15 -16.57
N ARG A 272 -7.28 -10.34 -17.83
CA ARG A 272 -7.13 -9.33 -18.90
C ARG A 272 -7.61 -7.96 -18.50
N ASP A 273 -8.79 -7.86 -17.89
CA ASP A 273 -9.43 -6.60 -17.56
C ASP A 273 -8.71 -5.85 -16.42
N SER A 274 -7.92 -6.57 -15.60
CA SER A 274 -7.04 -6.00 -14.58
C SER A 274 -5.61 -5.72 -15.08
N LEU A 275 -5.30 -6.05 -16.34
CA LEU A 275 -3.96 -5.89 -16.91
C LEU A 275 -3.69 -4.46 -17.38
N PHE A 276 -4.73 -3.73 -17.74
CA PHE A 276 -4.59 -2.41 -18.34
C PHE A 276 -4.31 -1.36 -17.26
N PRO A 277 -3.22 -0.56 -17.41
CA PRO A 277 -2.79 0.36 -16.36
C PRO A 277 -3.74 1.54 -16.16
N ARG A 278 -4.50 1.93 -17.20
CA ARG A 278 -5.38 3.09 -17.19
C ARG A 278 -6.64 2.86 -18.03
N THR A 279 -7.66 3.68 -17.80
CA THR A 279 -8.97 3.60 -18.47
C THR A 279 -8.84 3.72 -20.00
N GLU A 280 -7.94 4.57 -20.47
CA GLU A 280 -7.70 4.82 -21.89
C GLU A 280 -7.22 3.56 -22.64
N TYR A 281 -6.44 2.71 -21.93
CA TYR A 281 -6.03 1.41 -22.50
C TYR A 281 -7.20 0.42 -22.55
N VAL A 282 -8.12 0.48 -21.58
CA VAL A 282 -9.34 -0.35 -21.58
C VAL A 282 -10.23 0.06 -22.77
N GLU A 283 -10.40 1.35 -23.01
CA GLU A 283 -11.19 1.88 -24.12
C GLU A 283 -10.53 1.56 -25.47
N ALA A 284 -9.23 1.75 -25.58
CA ALA A 284 -8.46 1.35 -26.75
C ALA A 284 -8.65 -0.14 -27.07
N TRP A 285 -8.61 -1.00 -26.03
CA TRP A 285 -8.84 -2.43 -26.19
C TRP A 285 -10.25 -2.73 -26.73
N LYS A 286 -11.28 -2.07 -26.21
CA LYS A 286 -12.67 -2.24 -26.71
C LYS A 286 -12.79 -1.91 -28.19
N ILE A 287 -12.18 -0.81 -28.64
CA ILE A 287 -12.18 -0.40 -30.04
C ILE A 287 -11.38 -1.38 -30.91
N LEU A 288 -10.19 -1.79 -30.47
CA LEU A 288 -9.39 -2.77 -31.19
C LEU A 288 -10.13 -4.11 -31.35
N GLN A 289 -10.90 -4.54 -30.33
CA GLN A 289 -11.71 -5.77 -30.39
C GLN A 289 -12.88 -5.65 -31.37
N ARG A 290 -13.48 -4.45 -31.46
CA ARG A 290 -14.63 -4.19 -32.35
C ARG A 290 -14.21 -4.12 -33.81
N ASP A 291 -13.10 -3.44 -34.10
CA ASP A 291 -12.76 -2.99 -35.45
C ASP A 291 -11.70 -3.89 -36.14
N LEU A 292 -11.04 -4.76 -35.40
CA LEU A 292 -9.96 -5.61 -35.91
C LEU A 292 -10.18 -7.10 -35.66
N PRO A 293 -9.63 -7.96 -36.54
CA PRO A 293 -9.55 -9.39 -36.28
C PRO A 293 -8.79 -9.65 -34.95
N ARG A 294 -9.22 -10.69 -34.23
CA ARG A 294 -8.66 -11.07 -32.92
C ARG A 294 -7.13 -11.04 -32.85
N ARG A 295 -6.46 -11.55 -33.88
CA ARG A 295 -5.00 -11.64 -33.94
C ARG A 295 -4.36 -10.24 -33.95
N ASP A 296 -4.92 -9.33 -34.75
CA ASP A 296 -4.39 -7.99 -34.93
C ASP A 296 -4.72 -7.09 -33.73
N ALA A 297 -5.91 -7.23 -33.16
CA ALA A 297 -6.30 -6.56 -31.92
C ALA A 297 -5.33 -6.90 -30.78
N CYS A 298 -5.09 -8.20 -30.56
CA CYS A 298 -4.12 -8.64 -29.52
C CYS A 298 -2.73 -8.10 -29.78
N ARG A 299 -2.25 -8.14 -31.02
CA ARG A 299 -0.91 -7.69 -31.38
C ARG A 299 -0.77 -6.19 -31.12
N ARG A 300 -1.70 -5.37 -31.60
CA ARG A 300 -1.65 -3.92 -31.41
C ARG A 300 -1.72 -3.55 -29.94
N MET A 301 -2.59 -4.18 -29.18
CA MET A 301 -2.69 -3.90 -27.75
C MET A 301 -1.43 -4.26 -26.97
N VAL A 302 -0.83 -5.41 -27.28
CA VAL A 302 0.44 -5.83 -26.67
C VAL A 302 1.58 -4.89 -27.08
N ASP A 303 1.61 -4.43 -28.35
CA ASP A 303 2.60 -3.46 -28.81
C ASP A 303 2.45 -2.11 -28.07
N LEU A 304 1.22 -1.63 -27.80
CA LEU A 304 0.96 -0.42 -27.00
C LEU A 304 1.46 -0.57 -25.57
N LEU A 305 1.14 -1.66 -24.90
CA LEU A 305 1.61 -1.94 -23.55
C LEU A 305 3.13 -2.08 -23.50
N PHE A 306 3.73 -2.67 -24.55
CA PHE A 306 5.18 -2.82 -24.64
C PHE A 306 5.88 -1.47 -24.82
N ILE A 307 5.35 -0.57 -25.65
CA ILE A 307 5.86 0.80 -25.80
C ILE A 307 5.78 1.54 -24.44
N ALA A 308 4.66 1.45 -23.76
CA ALA A 308 4.48 2.06 -22.44
C ALA A 308 5.53 1.55 -21.43
N HIS A 309 5.82 0.24 -21.48
CA HIS A 309 6.83 -0.40 -20.63
C HIS A 309 8.26 0.05 -20.97
N GLU A 310 8.69 -0.09 -22.22
CA GLU A 310 10.06 0.19 -22.65
C GLU A 310 10.44 1.67 -22.50
N GLN A 311 9.50 2.56 -22.80
CA GLN A 311 9.73 3.99 -22.76
C GLN A 311 9.28 4.62 -21.43
N ALA A 312 8.73 3.85 -20.50
CA ALA A 312 8.15 4.32 -19.25
C ALA A 312 7.20 5.53 -19.46
N CYS A 313 6.36 5.48 -20.51
CA CYS A 313 5.51 6.58 -20.99
C CYS A 313 4.01 6.27 -20.87
N GLU A 314 3.60 5.56 -19.83
CA GLU A 314 2.20 5.14 -19.64
C GLU A 314 1.21 6.29 -19.69
N VAL A 315 1.54 7.41 -19.04
CA VAL A 315 0.67 8.58 -18.92
C VAL A 315 0.58 9.32 -20.24
N GLU A 316 1.72 9.57 -20.86
CA GLU A 316 1.81 10.27 -22.13
C GLU A 316 1.11 9.48 -23.25
N LEU A 317 1.32 8.16 -23.27
CA LEU A 317 0.65 7.28 -24.21
C LEU A 317 -0.87 7.22 -23.97
N ALA A 318 -1.32 7.23 -22.69
CA ALA A 318 -2.74 7.31 -22.36
C ALA A 318 -3.38 8.59 -22.91
N HIS A 319 -2.73 9.75 -22.77
CA HIS A 319 -3.23 11.01 -23.33
C HIS A 319 -3.34 10.97 -24.88
N LEU A 320 -2.34 10.37 -25.55
CA LEU A 320 -2.39 10.20 -27.01
C LEU A 320 -3.50 9.24 -27.43
N LEU A 321 -3.70 8.15 -26.67
CA LEU A 321 -4.81 7.23 -26.89
C LEU A 321 -6.16 7.94 -26.73
N ALA A 322 -6.36 8.72 -25.67
CA ALA A 322 -7.57 9.48 -25.45
C ALA A 322 -7.88 10.42 -26.62
N ALA A 323 -6.86 11.11 -27.16
CA ALA A 323 -7.02 11.99 -28.32
C ALA A 323 -7.43 11.22 -29.57
N ASP A 324 -6.78 10.09 -29.89
CA ASP A 324 -7.12 9.26 -31.04
C ASP A 324 -8.54 8.68 -30.93
N LEU A 325 -8.91 8.20 -29.73
CA LEU A 325 -10.24 7.65 -29.45
C LEU A 325 -11.34 8.72 -29.61
N SER A 326 -11.10 9.94 -29.13
CA SER A 326 -12.02 11.08 -29.28
C SER A 326 -12.20 11.48 -30.76
N ALA A 327 -11.16 11.30 -31.57
CA ALA A 327 -11.19 11.53 -33.01
C ALA A 327 -11.76 10.33 -33.80
N GLY A 328 -12.23 9.26 -33.12
CA GLY A 328 -12.76 8.06 -33.76
C GLY A 328 -11.69 7.22 -34.47
N GLN A 329 -10.42 7.41 -34.16
CA GLN A 329 -9.32 6.70 -34.80
C GLN A 329 -9.01 5.40 -34.10
N VAL A 330 -8.72 4.35 -34.86
CA VAL A 330 -8.27 3.06 -34.32
C VAL A 330 -6.80 3.18 -33.90
N PRO A 331 -6.45 2.92 -32.63
CA PRO A 331 -5.09 3.08 -32.15
C PRO A 331 -4.05 2.33 -32.97
N ASN A 332 -3.02 3.06 -33.42
CA ASN A 332 -1.92 2.51 -34.20
C ASN A 332 -0.58 2.71 -33.46
N PRO A 333 0.05 1.63 -32.94
CA PRO A 333 1.28 1.74 -32.17
C PRO A 333 2.40 2.50 -32.88
N LYS A 334 2.60 2.28 -34.17
CA LYS A 334 3.67 2.96 -34.95
C LYS A 334 3.44 4.47 -35.05
N ALA A 335 2.21 4.89 -35.31
CA ALA A 335 1.85 6.31 -35.37
C ALA A 335 1.97 6.99 -34.00
N LEU A 336 1.64 6.29 -32.91
CA LEU A 336 1.73 6.81 -31.57
C LEU A 336 3.19 6.97 -31.13
N VAL A 337 4.08 6.04 -31.43
CA VAL A 337 5.52 6.17 -31.14
C VAL A 337 6.13 7.42 -31.79
N SER A 338 5.76 7.73 -33.03
CA SER A 338 6.29 8.93 -33.70
C SER A 338 5.81 10.25 -33.09
N ARG A 339 4.70 10.20 -32.32
CA ARG A 339 4.13 11.36 -31.61
C ARG A 339 4.63 11.49 -30.16
N LEU A 340 5.19 10.41 -29.59
CA LEU A 340 5.85 10.48 -28.31
C LEU A 340 7.12 11.32 -28.48
N ALA A 341 7.22 12.42 -27.72
CA ALA A 341 8.42 13.22 -27.72
C ALA A 341 9.61 12.35 -27.32
N PRO A 342 10.74 12.40 -28.06
CA PRO A 342 11.92 11.70 -27.64
C PRO A 342 12.27 12.18 -26.22
N ARG A 343 12.30 11.29 -25.24
CA ARG A 343 12.91 11.60 -23.96
C ARG A 343 14.38 11.84 -24.25
N HIS A 344 14.77 13.10 -24.36
CA HIS A 344 16.15 13.47 -24.15
C HIS A 344 16.46 13.08 -22.70
N MET A 345 17.03 11.91 -22.51
CA MET A 345 17.89 11.72 -21.37
C MET A 345 18.96 12.79 -21.56
N SER A 346 18.78 13.93 -20.91
CA SER A 346 19.90 14.81 -20.65
C SER A 346 20.86 13.98 -19.84
N LEU A 347 21.83 13.40 -20.52
CA LEU A 347 23.05 12.95 -19.85
C LEU A 347 23.46 14.16 -19.03
N PRO A 348 23.66 14.02 -17.70
CA PRO A 348 24.16 15.13 -16.91
C PRO A 348 25.40 15.60 -17.65
N ALA A 349 25.37 16.87 -18.10
CA ALA A 349 26.48 17.50 -18.73
C ALA A 349 27.68 17.36 -17.75
N ASP A 350 28.79 16.77 -18.24
CA ASP A 350 30.03 16.62 -17.51
C ASP A 350 29.98 15.88 -16.16
N ILE A 351 29.73 14.58 -16.19
CA ILE A 351 30.45 13.71 -15.24
C ILE A 351 31.90 13.60 -15.77
N ALA A 352 32.78 14.48 -15.29
CA ALA A 352 34.19 14.26 -15.41
C ALA A 352 34.52 12.98 -14.62
N VAL A 353 34.60 11.86 -15.32
CA VAL A 353 35.11 10.60 -14.74
C VAL A 353 36.61 10.84 -14.54
N VAL A 354 36.98 11.28 -13.35
CA VAL A 354 38.37 11.28 -12.93
C VAL A 354 38.72 9.82 -12.70
N HIS A 355 39.35 9.21 -13.71
CA HIS A 355 39.95 7.90 -13.54
C HIS A 355 41.09 8.05 -12.52
N PRO A 356 41.07 7.29 -11.40
CA PRO A 356 42.22 7.26 -10.52
C PRO A 356 43.42 6.80 -11.34
N ALA A 357 44.54 7.45 -11.14
CA ALA A 357 45.79 7.09 -11.87
C ALA A 357 46.07 5.60 -11.63
N LEU A 358 46.43 4.90 -12.70
CA LEU A 358 46.72 3.45 -12.68
C LEU A 358 47.77 3.07 -11.62
N GLU A 359 48.66 3.98 -11.28
CA GLU A 359 49.66 3.88 -10.21
C GLU A 359 49.08 3.62 -8.83
N GLY A 360 47.79 4.02 -8.57
CA GLY A 360 47.08 3.70 -7.33
C GLY A 360 46.66 2.23 -7.20
N PHE A 361 46.64 1.47 -8.29
CA PHE A 361 46.34 0.05 -8.28
C PHE A 361 47.57 -0.84 -8.08
N ASP A 362 48.77 -0.32 -8.34
CA ASP A 362 50.01 -1.05 -8.14
C ASP A 362 50.30 -1.31 -6.65
N VAL A 363 49.76 -0.48 -5.75
CA VAL A 363 49.83 -0.71 -4.29
C VAL A 363 49.08 -1.97 -3.87
N LEU A 364 48.03 -2.38 -4.63
CA LEU A 364 47.29 -3.60 -4.33
C LEU A 364 48.00 -4.88 -4.83
N LEU A 365 48.96 -4.75 -5.75
CA LEU A 365 49.76 -5.87 -6.27
C LEU A 365 51.02 -6.08 -5.45
N GLY A 366 51.48 -5.12 -4.63
CA GLY A 366 52.69 -5.18 -3.83
C GLY A 366 52.55 -5.81 -2.44
N ALA A 367 51.38 -6.33 -2.06
CA ALA A 367 51.17 -6.94 -0.75
C ALA A 367 51.26 -8.48 -0.77
N SER A 368 52.26 -9.02 -1.51
CA SER A 368 52.58 -10.45 -1.48
C SER A 368 54.12 -10.60 -1.64
N ALA A 369 54.84 -10.40 -0.51
CA ALA A 369 56.16 -10.95 -0.28
C ALA A 369 56.37 -11.16 1.23
#